data_d0567c4ba5f55cc7f5b4aebd18c49555
#
_entry.id   d0567c4ba5f55cc7f5b4aebd18c49555
#
_cell.length_a   1.000
_cell.length_b   1.000
_cell.length_c   1.000
_cell.angle_alpha   90.00
_cell.angle_beta   90.00
_cell.angle_gamma   90.00
#
_symmetry.space_group_name_H-M   'P 1'
#
loop_
_entity.id
_entity.type
_entity.pdbx_description
1 polymer ?
#
loop_
_entity_poly.entity_id
_entity_poly.type
_entity_poly.pdbx_seq_one_letter_code
_entity_poly.pdbx_strand_id
1 'polypeptide(L)'
;ATCTDPRCGYRMDGKEIRDDILAKRVPVCPKCEERREMRLSTTKRQKLTACDDESEDDSFSASFGIMKPDITFFGEKLPDAFEDCVLADRGKVDLILVMGTSLKVAPVADLLTHFSPNVPTILINRTPVSHIAMDIVLLGDSDPIVSYLCKRLGWPCDESVVPEIPTRVGDTHVWLFPGAEGGSYVENLTQERTAPD
;
A
#
# COMPACT_ATOMS: atom_id res chain seq x y z
N ALA A 1 6.79 11.08 -8.94
CA ALA A 1 7.30 11.97 -7.88
C ALA A 1 6.66 13.34 -7.97
N THR A 2 6.34 13.91 -6.83
CA THR A 2 5.64 15.20 -6.74
C THR A 2 6.46 16.18 -5.88
N CYS A 3 6.43 17.46 -6.27
CA CYS A 3 7.07 18.53 -5.51
C CYS A 3 6.36 18.72 -4.16
N THR A 4 7.15 18.82 -3.08
CA THR A 4 6.63 19.02 -1.72
C THR A 4 6.13 20.43 -1.44
N ASP A 5 6.45 21.44 -2.30
CA ASP A 5 5.87 22.79 -2.19
C ASP A 5 4.40 22.72 -2.66
N PRO A 6 3.41 22.97 -1.76
CA PRO A 6 1.99 22.91 -2.10
C PRO A 6 1.58 23.87 -3.23
N ARG A 7 2.32 24.97 -3.39
CA ARG A 7 2.08 25.99 -4.42
C ARG A 7 2.66 25.62 -5.78
N CYS A 8 3.52 24.60 -5.82
CA CYS A 8 4.19 24.18 -7.05
C CYS A 8 3.43 23.06 -7.75
N GLY A 9 3.13 21.98 -7.06
CA GLY A 9 2.40 20.82 -7.57
C GLY A 9 3.04 20.12 -8.77
N TYR A 10 4.33 20.40 -9.07
CA TYR A 10 5.01 19.80 -10.21
C TYR A 10 5.20 18.30 -10.04
N ARG A 11 4.91 17.55 -11.09
CA ARG A 11 5.07 16.09 -11.13
C ARG A 11 6.03 15.70 -12.23
N MET A 12 6.80 14.63 -11.99
CA MET A 12 7.71 14.03 -12.96
C MET A 12 7.77 12.51 -12.77
N ASP A 13 8.29 11.79 -13.77
CA ASP A 13 8.51 10.36 -13.64
C ASP A 13 9.53 10.07 -12.52
N GLY A 14 9.28 9.05 -11.72
CA GLY A 14 10.21 8.63 -10.66
C GLY A 14 11.58 8.21 -11.20
N LYS A 15 11.68 7.83 -12.48
CA LYS A 15 12.95 7.52 -13.14
C LYS A 15 13.88 8.72 -13.19
N GLU A 16 13.34 9.92 -13.31
CA GLU A 16 14.13 11.15 -13.42
C GLU A 16 14.88 11.51 -12.13
N ILE A 17 14.35 11.07 -10.97
CA ILE A 17 14.99 11.28 -9.66
C ILE A 17 15.80 10.06 -9.19
N ARG A 18 15.83 8.98 -9.96
CA ARG A 18 16.47 7.72 -9.58
C ARG A 18 17.94 7.88 -9.24
N ASP A 19 18.68 8.61 -10.06
CA ASP A 19 20.13 8.77 -9.90
C ASP A 19 20.47 9.60 -8.66
N ASP A 20 19.64 10.58 -8.30
CA ASP A 20 19.78 11.32 -7.05
C ASP A 20 19.53 10.42 -5.84
N ILE A 21 18.48 9.62 -5.89
CA ILE A 21 18.15 8.67 -4.80
C ILE A 21 19.28 7.66 -4.62
N LEU A 22 19.79 7.06 -5.71
CA LEU A 22 20.89 6.10 -5.65
C LEU A 22 22.19 6.73 -5.15
N ALA A 23 22.42 7.99 -5.48
CA ALA A 23 23.57 8.78 -4.99
C ALA A 23 23.34 9.36 -3.57
N LYS A 24 22.20 9.03 -2.92
CA LYS A 24 21.81 9.56 -1.60
C LYS A 24 21.75 11.10 -1.57
N ARG A 25 21.37 11.73 -2.68
CA ARG A 25 21.11 13.16 -2.77
C ARG A 25 19.60 13.40 -2.69
N VAL A 26 19.22 14.56 -2.15
CA VAL A 26 17.82 14.99 -2.12
C VAL A 26 17.47 15.58 -3.49
N PRO A 27 16.52 15.01 -4.24
CA PRO A 27 16.12 15.53 -5.53
C PRO A 27 15.44 16.90 -5.38
N VAL A 28 15.91 17.92 -6.06
CA VAL A 28 15.34 19.28 -6.05
C VAL A 28 14.30 19.40 -7.16
N CYS A 29 13.21 20.12 -6.89
CA CYS A 29 12.21 20.41 -7.90
C CYS A 29 12.73 21.41 -8.92
N PRO A 30 12.83 21.08 -10.22
CA PRO A 30 13.39 21.98 -11.24
C PRO A 30 12.60 23.28 -11.37
N LYS A 31 11.26 23.24 -11.24
CA LYS A 31 10.43 24.46 -11.29
C LYS A 31 10.61 25.37 -10.10
N CYS A 32 10.88 24.83 -8.92
CA CYS A 32 11.19 25.65 -7.75
C CYS A 32 12.58 26.27 -7.86
N GLU A 33 13.52 25.55 -8.43
CA GLU A 33 14.88 26.02 -8.68
C GLU A 33 14.90 27.16 -9.69
N GLU A 34 14.26 27.00 -10.86
CA GLU A 34 14.08 28.08 -11.86
C GLU A 34 13.44 29.34 -11.25
N ARG A 35 12.40 29.15 -10.44
CA ARG A 35 11.71 30.28 -9.76
C ARG A 35 12.64 31.01 -8.80
N ARG A 36 13.52 30.29 -8.12
CA ARG A 36 14.53 30.85 -7.23
C ARG A 36 15.58 31.64 -8.01
N GLU A 37 16.10 31.08 -9.09
CA GLU A 37 17.11 31.76 -9.93
C GLU A 37 16.56 33.06 -10.51
N MET A 38 15.32 33.05 -11.01
CA MET A 38 14.65 34.27 -11.47
C MET A 38 14.56 35.34 -10.38
N ARG A 39 14.21 34.95 -9.14
CA ARG A 39 14.12 35.92 -8.02
C ARG A 39 15.49 36.46 -7.65
N LEU A 40 16.50 35.64 -7.57
CA LEU A 40 17.86 36.07 -7.28
C LEU A 40 18.42 37.03 -8.35
N SER A 41 18.11 36.81 -9.63
CA SER A 41 18.50 37.68 -10.73
C SER A 41 17.78 39.02 -10.67
N THR A 42 16.51 39.04 -10.27
CA THR A 42 15.70 40.26 -10.10
C THR A 42 16.17 41.07 -8.90
N THR A 43 16.48 40.44 -7.78
CA THR A 43 16.99 41.09 -6.57
C THR A 43 18.39 41.70 -6.80
N LYS A 44 19.27 41.03 -7.54
CA LYS A 44 20.56 41.61 -7.96
C LYS A 44 20.39 42.85 -8.84
N ARG A 45 19.36 42.91 -9.68
CA ARG A 45 19.06 44.05 -10.55
C ARG A 45 18.50 45.25 -9.74
N GLN A 46 17.72 44.98 -8.68
CA GLN A 46 17.18 46.01 -7.81
C GLN A 46 18.22 46.59 -6.81
N LYS A 47 19.15 45.75 -6.29
CA LYS A 47 20.25 46.23 -5.42
C LYS A 47 21.26 47.17 -6.13
N LEU A 48 21.25 47.25 -7.46
CA LEU A 48 22.07 48.17 -8.24
C LEU A 48 21.44 49.58 -8.35
N THR A 49 20.20 49.78 -7.87
CA THR A 49 19.44 51.04 -8.05
C THR A 49 18.88 51.65 -6.76
N ALA A 50 19.13 51.06 -5.58
CA ALA A 50 18.61 51.59 -4.32
C ALA A 50 19.69 51.64 -3.24
N CYS A 51 19.86 52.80 -2.61
CA CYS A 51 20.63 53.04 -1.40
C CYS A 51 19.89 52.49 -0.18
N ASP A 52 20.61 51.79 0.67
CA ASP A 52 20.45 51.53 2.09
C ASP A 52 19.04 51.58 2.70
N ASP A 53 18.45 50.44 2.93
CA ASP A 53 17.66 50.17 4.14
C ASP A 53 17.78 48.72 4.52
N GLU A 54 18.49 48.40 5.62
CA GLU A 54 18.69 47.07 6.18
C GLU A 54 17.43 46.71 6.98
N SER A 55 16.50 46.05 6.32
CA SER A 55 15.53 45.20 7.01
C SER A 55 15.79 43.76 6.56
N GLU A 56 16.58 43.04 7.34
CA GLU A 56 16.71 41.60 7.26
C GLU A 56 15.36 40.96 7.64
N ASP A 57 14.46 40.82 6.67
CA ASP A 57 13.28 39.98 6.81
C ASP A 57 13.73 38.54 6.59
N ASP A 58 14.24 37.91 7.67
CA ASP A 58 14.75 36.54 7.75
C ASP A 58 13.62 35.50 7.71
N SER A 59 12.42 35.88 7.30
CA SER A 59 11.27 34.96 7.09
C SER A 59 11.32 34.22 5.75
N PHE A 60 12.40 34.35 4.99
CA PHE A 60 12.57 33.65 3.72
C PHE A 60 13.37 32.35 3.84
N SER A 61 13.04 31.51 4.82
CA SER A 61 13.24 30.07 4.71
C SER A 61 12.24 29.53 3.67
N ALA A 62 12.43 29.92 2.42
CA ALA A 62 11.69 29.35 1.32
C ALA A 62 11.96 27.85 1.31
N SER A 63 10.99 27.10 1.76
CA SER A 63 11.01 25.66 1.66
C SER A 63 11.31 25.29 0.21
N PHE A 64 12.54 24.86 -0.03
CA PHE A 64 12.90 24.29 -1.32
C PHE A 64 11.94 23.16 -1.62
N GLY A 65 11.18 23.28 -2.70
CA GLY A 65 10.42 22.16 -3.20
C GLY A 65 11.38 21.04 -3.55
N ILE A 66 11.32 19.97 -2.81
CA ILE A 66 12.03 18.72 -3.13
C ILE A 66 11.07 17.79 -3.87
N MET A 67 11.60 16.92 -4.71
CA MET A 67 10.81 15.87 -5.36
C MET A 67 10.70 14.68 -4.42
N LYS A 68 9.48 14.37 -3.98
CA LYS A 68 9.18 13.20 -3.15
C LYS A 68 8.48 12.16 -4.03
N PRO A 69 8.88 10.87 -4.01
CA PRO A 69 8.09 9.80 -4.60
C PRO A 69 6.65 9.81 -4.05
N ASP A 70 5.66 9.53 -4.90
CA ASP A 70 4.25 9.45 -4.50
C ASP A 70 3.99 8.15 -3.72
N ILE A 71 4.70 8.01 -2.59
CA ILE A 71 4.58 6.91 -1.63
C ILE A 71 4.02 7.49 -0.34
N THR A 72 3.01 6.85 0.20
CA THR A 72 2.49 7.19 1.53
C THR A 72 3.36 6.51 2.58
N PHE A 73 3.99 7.27 3.45
CA PHE A 73 4.79 6.77 4.55
C PHE A 73 3.93 6.49 5.79
N PHE A 74 4.46 5.67 6.72
CA PHE A 74 3.81 5.47 8.01
C PHE A 74 3.61 6.80 8.73
N GLY A 75 2.37 7.03 9.21
CA GLY A 75 1.97 8.28 9.86
C GLY A 75 1.46 9.36 8.90
N GLU A 76 1.57 9.20 7.60
CA GLU A 76 0.92 10.08 6.63
C GLU A 76 -0.53 9.65 6.38
N LYS A 77 -1.42 10.63 6.18
CA LYS A 77 -2.80 10.37 5.74
C LYS A 77 -2.79 9.76 4.33
N LEU A 78 -3.63 8.76 4.10
CA LEU A 78 -3.89 8.26 2.74
C LEU A 78 -4.58 9.34 1.90
N PRO A 79 -4.41 9.31 0.56
CA PRO A 79 -5.16 10.18 -0.33
C PRO A 79 -6.67 9.99 -0.16
N ASP A 80 -7.45 11.06 -0.27
CA ASP A 80 -8.92 11.03 -0.16
C ASP A 80 -9.56 10.05 -1.16
N ALA A 81 -8.90 9.83 -2.30
CA ALA A 81 -9.31 8.82 -3.29
C ALA A 81 -9.49 7.40 -2.70
N PHE A 82 -8.77 7.05 -1.62
CA PHE A 82 -8.96 5.77 -0.94
C PHE A 82 -10.35 5.70 -0.30
N GLU A 83 -10.72 6.72 0.46
CA GLU A 83 -12.03 6.78 1.13
C GLU A 83 -13.17 6.86 0.11
N ASP A 84 -13.01 7.66 -0.94
CA ASP A 84 -13.99 7.81 -2.02
C ASP A 84 -14.24 6.47 -2.74
N CYS A 85 -13.19 5.72 -3.05
CA CYS A 85 -13.30 4.39 -3.67
C CYS A 85 -14.01 3.39 -2.74
N VAL A 86 -13.64 3.34 -1.45
CA VAL A 86 -14.29 2.44 -0.49
C VAL A 86 -15.79 2.74 -0.38
N LEU A 87 -16.17 4.02 -0.32
CA LEU A 87 -17.56 4.44 -0.27
C LEU A 87 -18.32 4.07 -1.56
N ALA A 88 -17.70 4.23 -2.72
CA ALA A 88 -18.29 3.89 -4.02
C ALA A 88 -18.50 2.38 -4.20
N ASP A 89 -17.64 1.55 -3.60
CA ASP A 89 -17.66 0.10 -3.73
C ASP A 89 -18.49 -0.60 -2.66
N ARG A 90 -18.70 0.05 -1.51
CA ARG A 90 -19.35 -0.53 -0.31
C ARG A 90 -20.64 -1.28 -0.59
N GLY A 91 -21.46 -0.79 -1.54
CA GLY A 91 -22.74 -1.42 -1.91
C GLY A 91 -22.67 -2.38 -3.09
N LYS A 92 -21.50 -2.63 -3.66
CA LYS A 92 -21.31 -3.43 -4.87
C LYS A 92 -20.47 -4.69 -4.65
N VAL A 93 -19.73 -4.73 -3.52
CA VAL A 93 -18.84 -5.84 -3.20
C VAL A 93 -19.68 -7.07 -2.82
N ASP A 94 -19.42 -8.17 -3.48
CA ASP A 94 -20.06 -9.48 -3.28
C ASP A 94 -19.07 -10.58 -2.85
N LEU A 95 -17.75 -10.27 -2.88
CA LEU A 95 -16.67 -11.12 -2.40
C LEU A 95 -15.46 -10.28 -2.00
N ILE A 96 -14.80 -10.64 -0.90
CA ILE A 96 -13.54 -10.02 -0.48
C ILE A 96 -12.44 -11.08 -0.47
N LEU A 97 -11.37 -10.80 -1.23
CA LEU A 97 -10.14 -11.58 -1.22
C LEU A 97 -9.06 -10.82 -0.44
N VAL A 98 -8.56 -11.44 0.61
CA VAL A 98 -7.45 -10.91 1.44
C VAL A 98 -6.21 -11.72 1.16
N MET A 99 -5.16 -11.09 0.63
CA MET A 99 -3.95 -11.78 0.20
C MET A 99 -2.69 -11.13 0.76
N GLY A 100 -1.78 -11.94 1.30
CA GLY A 100 -0.43 -11.53 1.66
C GLY A 100 -0.33 -10.43 2.74
N THR A 101 -1.29 -10.37 3.66
CA THR A 101 -1.33 -9.35 4.71
C THR A 101 -1.69 -9.95 6.07
N SER A 102 -1.17 -9.32 7.14
CA SER A 102 -1.55 -9.67 8.51
C SER A 102 -2.78 -8.91 8.99
N LEU A 103 -3.31 -7.94 8.24
CA LEU A 103 -4.41 -7.04 8.62
C LEU A 103 -4.21 -6.34 9.98
N LYS A 104 -2.97 -5.94 10.30
CA LYS A 104 -2.63 -5.26 11.57
C LYS A 104 -2.36 -3.76 11.41
N VAL A 105 -2.31 -3.26 10.18
CA VAL A 105 -1.96 -1.87 9.89
C VAL A 105 -3.17 -1.11 9.37
N ALA A 106 -3.59 -0.08 10.10
CA ALA A 106 -4.64 0.83 9.67
C ALA A 106 -4.20 1.67 8.46
N PRO A 107 -5.11 2.07 7.56
CA PRO A 107 -6.55 1.83 7.62
C PRO A 107 -6.98 0.48 7.02
N VAL A 108 -6.07 -0.30 6.43
CA VAL A 108 -6.40 -1.57 5.77
C VAL A 108 -6.90 -2.63 6.78
N ALA A 109 -6.40 -2.59 8.01
CA ALA A 109 -6.87 -3.47 9.08
C ALA A 109 -8.39 -3.33 9.33
N ASP A 110 -8.89 -2.09 9.22
CA ASP A 110 -10.29 -1.78 9.49
C ASP A 110 -11.19 -1.89 8.25
N LEU A 111 -10.58 -2.12 7.07
CA LEU A 111 -11.29 -2.08 5.79
C LEU A 111 -12.47 -3.05 5.74
N LEU A 112 -12.32 -4.24 6.32
CA LEU A 112 -13.38 -5.25 6.33
C LEU A 112 -14.64 -4.78 7.07
N THR A 113 -14.51 -3.88 8.05
CA THR A 113 -15.65 -3.33 8.81
C THR A 113 -16.50 -2.37 7.98
N HIS A 114 -15.99 -1.89 6.86
CA HIS A 114 -16.73 -0.98 5.96
C HIS A 114 -17.71 -1.71 5.03
N PHE A 115 -17.60 -3.04 4.91
CA PHE A 115 -18.45 -3.86 4.06
C PHE A 115 -19.54 -4.58 4.88
N SER A 116 -20.56 -5.08 4.17
CA SER A 116 -21.61 -5.88 4.82
C SER A 116 -21.03 -7.18 5.40
N PRO A 117 -21.40 -7.58 6.61
CA PRO A 117 -20.95 -8.84 7.20
C PRO A 117 -21.45 -10.09 6.44
N ASN A 118 -22.39 -9.92 5.50
CA ASN A 118 -22.86 -10.99 4.63
C ASN A 118 -21.98 -11.19 3.37
N VAL A 119 -21.01 -10.33 3.13
CA VAL A 119 -20.07 -10.48 2.01
C VAL A 119 -19.05 -11.53 2.39
N PRO A 120 -18.96 -12.66 1.66
CA PRO A 120 -18.00 -13.71 1.97
C PRO A 120 -16.56 -13.22 1.86
N THR A 121 -15.71 -13.73 2.75
CA THR A 121 -14.30 -13.37 2.87
C THR A 121 -13.40 -14.59 2.67
N ILE A 122 -12.38 -14.47 1.83
CA ILE A 122 -11.39 -15.52 1.60
C ILE A 122 -10.01 -14.97 1.95
N LEU A 123 -9.31 -15.63 2.86
CA LEU A 123 -7.91 -15.36 3.16
C LEU A 123 -7.00 -16.26 2.34
N ILE A 124 -6.02 -15.68 1.66
CA ILE A 124 -4.91 -16.35 0.99
C ILE A 124 -3.61 -15.84 1.60
N ASN A 125 -2.97 -16.66 2.43
CA ASN A 125 -1.79 -16.23 3.18
C ASN A 125 -0.91 -17.43 3.58
N ARG A 126 0.36 -17.22 3.84
CA ARG A 126 1.20 -18.28 4.42
C ARG A 126 0.82 -18.56 5.87
N THR A 127 0.63 -17.50 6.65
CA THR A 127 0.27 -17.54 8.06
C THR A 127 -1.20 -17.20 8.27
N PRO A 128 -1.89 -17.81 9.23
CA PRO A 128 -3.26 -17.46 9.54
C PRO A 128 -3.38 -16.06 10.13
N VAL A 129 -4.54 -15.44 9.94
CA VAL A 129 -4.94 -14.20 10.61
C VAL A 129 -5.96 -14.59 11.67
N SER A 130 -5.53 -14.65 12.94
CA SER A 130 -6.35 -15.20 14.03
C SER A 130 -7.27 -14.18 14.73
N HIS A 131 -7.03 -12.88 14.53
CA HIS A 131 -7.80 -11.80 15.17
C HIS A 131 -9.04 -11.37 14.38
N ILE A 132 -9.22 -11.89 13.16
CA ILE A 132 -10.39 -11.63 12.31
C ILE A 132 -10.88 -12.98 11.78
N ALA A 133 -12.18 -13.24 11.91
CA ALA A 133 -12.79 -14.44 11.33
C ALA A 133 -12.92 -14.28 9.80
N MET A 134 -12.55 -15.32 9.07
CA MET A 134 -12.69 -15.41 7.62
C MET A 134 -13.57 -16.61 7.27
N ASP A 135 -14.39 -16.51 6.24
CA ASP A 135 -15.27 -17.61 5.82
C ASP A 135 -14.50 -18.78 5.21
N ILE A 136 -13.44 -18.48 4.47
CA ILE A 136 -12.53 -19.48 3.88
C ILE A 136 -11.09 -19.05 4.12
N VAL A 137 -10.24 -19.99 4.53
CA VAL A 137 -8.82 -19.77 4.77
C VAL A 137 -7.99 -20.73 3.92
N LEU A 138 -7.21 -20.18 3.01
CA LEU A 138 -6.30 -20.89 2.13
C LEU A 138 -4.87 -20.56 2.56
N LEU A 139 -4.21 -21.44 3.28
CA LEU A 139 -2.84 -21.25 3.77
C LEU A 139 -1.83 -21.85 2.81
N GLY A 140 -0.83 -21.08 2.46
CA GLY A 140 0.28 -21.46 1.60
C GLY A 140 0.81 -20.31 0.75
N ASP A 141 1.63 -20.67 -0.23
CA ASP A 141 2.11 -19.73 -1.24
C ASP A 141 0.98 -19.30 -2.16
N SER A 142 0.91 -18.00 -2.48
CA SER A 142 -0.20 -17.41 -3.24
C SER A 142 -0.28 -17.95 -4.67
N ASP A 143 0.85 -18.19 -5.33
CA ASP A 143 0.87 -18.57 -6.74
C ASP A 143 0.23 -19.95 -6.99
N PRO A 144 0.60 -21.03 -6.24
CA PRO A 144 -0.11 -22.32 -6.31
C PRO A 144 -1.60 -22.22 -5.99
N ILE A 145 -1.97 -21.41 -4.98
CA ILE A 145 -3.38 -21.19 -4.59
C ILE A 145 -4.16 -20.56 -5.73
N VAL A 146 -3.65 -19.46 -6.29
CA VAL A 146 -4.30 -18.74 -7.40
C VAL A 146 -4.39 -19.64 -8.64
N SER A 147 -3.31 -20.36 -8.98
CA SER A 147 -3.32 -21.31 -10.10
C SER A 147 -4.39 -22.41 -9.91
N TYR A 148 -4.51 -22.96 -8.69
CA TYR A 148 -5.56 -23.92 -8.36
C TYR A 148 -6.97 -23.34 -8.54
N LEU A 149 -7.21 -22.13 -8.02
CA LEU A 149 -8.51 -21.45 -8.15
C LEU A 149 -8.85 -21.18 -9.62
N CYS A 150 -7.92 -20.64 -10.41
CA CYS A 150 -8.10 -20.39 -11.83
C CYS A 150 -8.45 -21.67 -12.58
N LYS A 151 -7.73 -22.76 -12.33
CA LYS A 151 -8.01 -24.07 -12.94
C LYS A 151 -9.41 -24.58 -12.58
N ARG A 152 -9.82 -24.42 -11.32
CA ARG A 152 -11.17 -24.84 -10.86
C ARG A 152 -12.28 -24.02 -11.49
N LEU A 153 -12.02 -22.73 -11.79
CA LEU A 153 -12.97 -21.81 -12.41
C LEU A 153 -12.92 -21.82 -13.95
N GLY A 154 -11.97 -22.56 -14.54
CA GLY A 154 -11.77 -22.55 -15.99
C GLY A 154 -11.22 -21.21 -16.51
N TRP A 155 -10.53 -20.45 -15.66
CA TRP A 155 -9.90 -19.20 -16.03
C TRP A 155 -8.49 -19.41 -16.59
N PRO A 156 -8.04 -18.58 -17.54
CA PRO A 156 -6.67 -18.63 -18.01
C PRO A 156 -5.72 -18.24 -16.86
N CYS A 157 -4.64 -18.99 -16.71
CA CYS A 157 -3.61 -18.73 -15.72
C CYS A 157 -2.23 -19.02 -16.29
N ASP A 158 -1.18 -18.64 -15.56
CA ASP A 158 0.20 -18.97 -15.92
C ASP A 158 0.41 -20.50 -15.84
N GLU A 159 0.66 -21.14 -16.99
CA GLU A 159 0.88 -22.58 -17.08
C GLU A 159 2.22 -23.04 -16.46
N SER A 160 3.13 -22.12 -16.16
CA SER A 160 4.40 -22.42 -15.48
C SER A 160 4.19 -22.78 -14.01
N VAL A 161 3.07 -22.36 -13.41
CA VAL A 161 2.72 -22.66 -12.02
C VAL A 161 1.82 -23.90 -11.98
N VAL A 162 2.36 -25.00 -11.48
CA VAL A 162 1.60 -26.25 -11.34
C VAL A 162 0.62 -26.11 -10.18
N PRO A 163 -0.70 -26.24 -10.42
CA PRO A 163 -1.68 -26.18 -9.34
C PRO A 163 -1.59 -27.46 -8.49
N GLU A 164 -1.43 -27.27 -7.20
CA GLU A 164 -1.40 -28.38 -6.25
C GLU A 164 -2.76 -28.57 -5.59
N ILE A 165 -3.08 -29.82 -5.27
CA ILE A 165 -4.34 -30.16 -4.62
C ILE A 165 -4.20 -29.86 -3.13
N PRO A 166 -5.05 -28.98 -2.57
CA PRO A 166 -4.98 -28.62 -1.16
C PRO A 166 -5.45 -29.75 -0.25
N THR A 167 -4.92 -29.76 0.97
CA THR A 167 -5.40 -30.64 2.04
C THR A 167 -6.33 -29.83 2.95
N ARG A 168 -7.57 -30.29 3.16
CA ARG A 168 -8.52 -29.69 4.08
C ARG A 168 -8.18 -30.06 5.51
N VAL A 169 -8.22 -29.10 6.43
CA VAL A 169 -8.03 -29.35 7.87
C VAL A 169 -9.34 -29.85 8.48
N GLY A 170 -9.48 -31.14 8.57
CA GLY A 170 -10.73 -31.77 9.08
C GLY A 170 -11.97 -31.30 8.32
N ASP A 171 -13.06 -31.00 9.07
CA ASP A 171 -14.29 -30.41 8.52
C ASP A 171 -14.32 -28.88 8.60
N THR A 172 -13.17 -28.24 8.78
CA THR A 172 -13.08 -26.78 8.89
C THR A 172 -13.16 -26.10 7.53
N HIS A 173 -13.17 -24.77 7.53
CA HIS A 173 -13.07 -23.91 6.35
C HIS A 173 -11.62 -23.60 5.97
N VAL A 174 -10.65 -24.33 6.53
CA VAL A 174 -9.20 -24.12 6.34
C VAL A 174 -8.62 -25.18 5.39
N TRP A 175 -7.84 -24.71 4.42
CA TRP A 175 -7.20 -25.54 3.42
C TRP A 175 -5.70 -25.23 3.39
N LEU A 176 -4.88 -26.28 3.33
CA LEU A 176 -3.42 -26.19 3.31
C LEU A 176 -2.89 -26.44 1.90
N PHE A 177 -2.06 -25.55 1.44
CA PHE A 177 -1.25 -25.65 0.23
C PHE A 177 0.25 -25.65 0.61
N PRO A 178 1.16 -25.92 -0.34
CA PRO A 178 2.58 -25.75 -0.12
C PRO A 178 2.94 -24.36 0.39
N GLY A 179 3.91 -24.29 1.30
CA GLY A 179 4.31 -23.05 1.94
C GLY A 179 3.41 -22.58 3.09
N ALA A 180 2.43 -23.39 3.52
CA ALA A 180 1.59 -23.09 4.67
C ALA A 180 2.40 -23.07 5.97
N GLU A 181 2.26 -21.97 6.74
CA GLU A 181 2.92 -21.74 8.03
C GLU A 181 1.87 -21.70 9.15
N GLY A 182 0.99 -22.69 9.21
CA GLY A 182 -0.17 -22.72 10.11
C GLY A 182 0.13 -23.15 11.54
N GLY A 183 1.16 -23.96 11.77
CA GLY A 183 1.63 -24.42 13.07
C GLY A 183 0.51 -24.68 14.10
N SER A 184 0.63 -24.01 15.26
CA SER A 184 -0.31 -24.14 16.38
C SER A 184 -1.77 -23.75 16.04
N TYR A 185 -2.00 -22.89 15.08
CA TYR A 185 -3.38 -22.55 14.64
C TYR A 185 -4.08 -23.78 14.04
N VAL A 186 -3.39 -24.52 13.17
CA VAL A 186 -3.93 -25.74 12.54
C VAL A 186 -4.09 -26.86 13.57
N GLU A 187 -3.12 -26.98 14.49
CA GLU A 187 -3.17 -27.96 15.58
C GLU A 187 -4.37 -27.71 16.51
N ASN A 188 -4.63 -26.47 16.88
CA ASN A 188 -5.78 -26.11 17.71
C ASN A 188 -7.12 -26.44 17.05
N LEU A 189 -7.26 -26.16 15.73
CA LEU A 189 -8.47 -26.50 14.98
C LEU A 189 -8.75 -28.00 14.95
N THR A 190 -7.71 -28.83 15.01
CA THR A 190 -7.85 -30.29 15.06
C THR A 190 -8.14 -30.80 16.47
N GLN A 191 -7.67 -30.11 17.54
CA GLN A 191 -7.84 -30.50 18.92
C GLN A 191 -9.21 -30.10 19.52
N GLU A 192 -9.73 -28.94 19.16
CA GLU A 192 -11.05 -28.47 19.65
C GLU A 192 -12.22 -29.42 19.32
N ARG A 193 -12.04 -30.28 18.31
CA ARG A 193 -13.05 -31.27 17.87
C ARG A 193 -12.88 -32.68 18.46
N THR A 194 -11.76 -32.92 19.15
CA THR A 194 -11.51 -34.22 19.80
C THR A 194 -11.84 -34.20 21.30
N ALA A 195 -12.27 -33.04 21.84
CA ALA A 195 -12.78 -32.97 23.21
C ALA A 195 -14.19 -33.59 23.24
N PRO A 196 -14.43 -34.67 24.00
CA PRO A 196 -15.78 -35.22 24.15
C PRO A 196 -16.63 -34.26 24.96
N ASP A 197 -17.92 -34.11 24.58
CA ASP A 197 -18.96 -33.42 25.33
C ASP A 197 -19.11 -34.00 26.76
#